data_4ce6ef5343d2d47262f2a66a79b799d3
#
_entry.id   4ce6ef5343d2d47262f2a66a79b799d3
#
_cell.length_a   1.000
_cell.length_b   1.000
_cell.length_c   1.000
_cell.angle_alpha   90.00
_cell.angle_beta   90.00
_cell.angle_gamma   90.00
#
_symmetry.space_group_name_H-M   'P 1'
#
loop_
_entity.id
_entity.type
_entity.pdbx_description
1 polymer ?
#
loop_
_entity_poly.entity_id
_entity_poly.type
_entity_poly.pdbx_seq_one_letter_code
_entity_poly.pdbx_strand_id
1 'polypeptide(L)'
;MMRRLIAIAAGVLLGGAMSFGAEFSLAHVFSSHMVFQRETSAPVWGWGEPGATVTVVPSWNGEEYSTTVDKDGSWKVHVSTAEAGGPYSVAVRCGSACIDLEDVLLGEVWICTGQSNMEMPIAGFGFQQVDGAREAIIGASEKAGRIRVFDLKTPKQTEPIADVDATWQSPTGGVCARTSAIGWFFADNLSASLGVPVGIIVNAWGGSRIEPWMTREAIDRAGLTEDEMAEILSVQEKADRWPETPQLIWNGRMAPIAGFAARGFLWYQGCSNMWQRYCYDKLQTSMVRLWRDAWGRGEMPFLYVLLAPYDHGDKDGRARPHFVQTQMRAAVTTPSAWAVCTETYGDEVTIHPSRKREVADMLALKALSSVYGIDQGIPVDYPTPSSYDFGADGTVTVLFDNVWNNLMSISRRRITGFELAGQDREFHPAEAEVDWDGQTVRVWCDDVPAPVAVRYSFRNWCGSNMQTSYGIPVPPFRSDDWEY
;
A
#
# COMPACT_ATOMS: atom_id res chain seq x y z
N MET A 1 -40.75 -45.75 -57.78
CA MET A 1 -39.74 -45.32 -56.81
C MET A 1 -39.23 -43.99 -57.25
N MET A 2 -39.81 -42.95 -56.72
CA MET A 2 -39.45 -41.55 -57.07
C MET A 2 -38.80 -40.89 -55.88
N ARG A 3 -37.51 -40.50 -56.02
CA ARG A 3 -36.79 -39.65 -55.07
C ARG A 3 -37.15 -38.18 -55.31
N ARG A 4 -37.77 -37.53 -54.33
CA ARG A 4 -38.02 -36.11 -54.35
C ARG A 4 -36.78 -35.42 -53.72
N LEU A 5 -36.15 -34.58 -54.54
CA LEU A 5 -35.15 -33.61 -54.08
C LEU A 5 -35.87 -32.41 -53.41
N ILE A 6 -35.51 -32.10 -52.17
CA ILE A 6 -35.94 -30.87 -51.53
C ILE A 6 -34.79 -29.93 -51.65
N ALA A 7 -34.96 -28.82 -52.34
CA ALA A 7 -34.00 -27.69 -52.37
C ALA A 7 -34.23 -26.83 -51.13
N ILE A 8 -33.18 -26.67 -50.30
CA ILE A 8 -33.16 -25.74 -49.19
C ILE A 8 -32.58 -24.42 -49.71
N ALA A 9 -33.43 -23.40 -49.79
CA ALA A 9 -33.01 -22.04 -50.08
C ALA A 9 -32.35 -21.46 -48.80
N ALA A 10 -31.04 -21.17 -48.87
CA ALA A 10 -30.31 -20.44 -47.83
C ALA A 10 -30.67 -18.94 -47.93
N GLY A 11 -31.54 -18.50 -47.05
CA GLY A 11 -31.77 -17.06 -46.82
C GLY A 11 -30.59 -16.44 -46.10
N VAL A 12 -29.85 -15.58 -46.78
CA VAL A 12 -28.85 -14.71 -46.16
C VAL A 12 -29.59 -13.63 -45.37
N LEU A 13 -29.70 -13.82 -44.06
CA LEU A 13 -30.08 -12.74 -43.15
C LEU A 13 -28.88 -11.80 -43.05
N LEU A 14 -28.92 -10.66 -43.73
CA LEU A 14 -28.11 -9.47 -43.45
C LEU A 14 -28.57 -8.93 -42.08
N GLY A 15 -27.92 -9.44 -41.03
CA GLY A 15 -27.95 -8.83 -39.71
C GLY A 15 -27.21 -7.50 -39.77
N GLY A 16 -27.97 -6.42 -39.97
CA GLY A 16 -27.43 -5.09 -39.72
C GLY A 16 -27.01 -5.02 -38.26
N ALA A 17 -25.72 -5.00 -37.99
CA ALA A 17 -25.17 -4.59 -36.71
C ALA A 17 -25.63 -3.15 -36.52
N MET A 18 -26.65 -2.90 -35.71
CA MET A 18 -26.88 -1.60 -35.13
C MET A 18 -25.68 -1.34 -34.25
N SER A 19 -24.72 -0.57 -34.74
CA SER A 19 -23.73 0.10 -33.93
C SER A 19 -24.53 1.08 -33.05
N PHE A 20 -24.82 0.69 -31.82
CA PHE A 20 -25.10 1.68 -30.78
C PHE A 20 -23.81 2.43 -30.62
N GLY A 21 -23.76 3.67 -31.14
CA GLY A 21 -22.66 4.60 -30.85
C GLY A 21 -22.47 4.61 -29.33
N ALA A 22 -21.25 4.37 -28.86
CA ALA A 22 -20.98 4.41 -27.44
C ALA A 22 -21.31 5.84 -26.96
N GLU A 23 -22.14 5.95 -25.92
CA GLU A 23 -22.47 7.23 -25.29
C GLU A 23 -21.17 7.88 -24.80
N PHE A 24 -21.00 9.19 -25.09
CA PHE A 24 -19.82 9.92 -24.65
C PHE A 24 -19.74 9.92 -23.12
N SER A 25 -18.62 9.44 -22.57
CA SER A 25 -18.41 9.30 -21.14
C SER A 25 -16.95 9.52 -20.75
N LEU A 26 -16.76 9.89 -19.51
CA LEU A 26 -15.48 10.05 -18.84
C LEU A 26 -15.32 8.92 -17.80
N ALA A 27 -14.13 8.35 -17.66
CA ALA A 27 -13.89 7.36 -16.61
C ALA A 27 -14.19 7.94 -15.22
N HIS A 28 -14.86 7.18 -14.36
CA HIS A 28 -15.37 7.67 -13.06
C HIS A 28 -14.28 8.13 -12.08
N VAL A 29 -13.02 7.72 -12.30
CA VAL A 29 -11.88 8.26 -11.53
C VAL A 29 -11.70 9.77 -11.74
N PHE A 30 -12.28 10.33 -12.80
CA PHE A 30 -12.39 11.77 -13.05
C PHE A 30 -13.81 12.22 -12.69
N SER A 31 -13.97 12.83 -11.55
CA SER A 31 -15.25 13.39 -11.11
C SER A 31 -15.04 14.69 -10.36
N SER A 32 -16.08 15.47 -10.18
CA SER A 32 -16.04 16.67 -9.34
C SER A 32 -15.45 16.33 -7.95
N HIS A 33 -14.85 17.29 -7.31
CA HIS A 33 -14.11 17.19 -6.05
C HIS A 33 -12.78 16.41 -6.11
N MET A 34 -12.29 16.04 -7.31
CA MET A 34 -11.04 15.30 -7.46
C MET A 34 -9.82 16.15 -7.13
N VAL A 35 -8.69 15.44 -6.87
CA VAL A 35 -7.35 16.03 -6.92
C VAL A 35 -6.62 15.48 -8.14
N PHE A 36 -6.14 16.35 -9.02
CA PHE A 36 -5.13 16.02 -10.01
C PHE A 36 -3.73 16.11 -9.40
N GLN A 37 -2.86 15.14 -9.76
CA GLN A 37 -1.45 15.26 -9.43
C GLN A 37 -0.87 16.51 -10.08
N ARG A 38 -0.30 17.41 -9.27
CA ARG A 38 0.30 18.67 -9.72
C ARG A 38 1.59 18.47 -10.52
N GLU A 39 1.98 19.50 -11.28
CA GLU A 39 3.27 19.63 -11.96
C GLU A 39 3.62 18.40 -12.82
N THR A 40 2.65 17.94 -13.61
CA THR A 40 2.82 16.73 -14.43
C THR A 40 1.98 16.78 -15.70
N SER A 41 2.26 15.88 -16.63
CA SER A 41 1.38 15.54 -17.74
C SER A 41 0.42 14.45 -17.27
N ALA A 42 -0.83 14.80 -16.97
CA ALA A 42 -1.84 13.90 -16.42
C ALA A 42 -2.71 13.34 -17.54
N PRO A 43 -2.80 12.01 -17.72
CA PRO A 43 -3.73 11.42 -18.67
C PRO A 43 -5.17 11.57 -18.19
N VAL A 44 -6.07 11.87 -19.12
CA VAL A 44 -7.52 11.89 -18.96
C VAL A 44 -8.11 11.01 -20.05
N TRP A 45 -9.06 10.13 -19.71
CA TRP A 45 -9.60 9.16 -20.65
C TRP A 45 -11.08 8.87 -20.42
N GLY A 46 -11.68 8.27 -21.44
CA GLY A 46 -13.09 7.85 -21.44
C GLY A 46 -13.46 7.16 -22.72
N TRP A 47 -14.74 7.17 -23.06
CA TRP A 47 -15.29 6.46 -24.22
C TRP A 47 -16.21 7.40 -25.03
N GLY A 48 -16.42 7.04 -26.29
CA GLY A 48 -17.27 7.81 -27.18
C GLY A 48 -17.39 7.18 -28.56
N GLU A 49 -18.00 7.90 -29.48
CA GLU A 49 -18.18 7.44 -30.87
C GLU A 49 -16.82 7.50 -31.62
N PRO A 50 -16.37 6.37 -32.24
CA PRO A 50 -15.13 6.34 -33.01
C PRO A 50 -15.01 7.46 -34.03
N GLY A 51 -13.86 8.15 -34.04
CA GLY A 51 -13.59 9.28 -34.94
C GLY A 51 -14.10 10.64 -34.45
N ALA A 52 -14.86 10.69 -33.35
CA ALA A 52 -15.25 11.97 -32.73
C ALA A 52 -14.06 12.66 -32.09
N THR A 53 -14.04 14.00 -32.11
CA THR A 53 -13.03 14.79 -31.45
C THR A 53 -13.46 15.10 -30.02
N VAL A 54 -12.58 14.79 -29.06
CA VAL A 54 -12.73 15.14 -27.63
C VAL A 54 -11.76 16.26 -27.29
N THR A 55 -12.25 17.28 -26.57
CA THR A 55 -11.44 18.41 -26.10
C THR A 55 -11.59 18.55 -24.58
N VAL A 56 -10.47 18.66 -23.87
CA VAL A 56 -10.40 18.90 -22.41
C VAL A 56 -9.84 20.28 -22.17
N VAL A 57 -10.56 21.10 -21.41
CA VAL A 57 -10.21 22.50 -21.12
C VAL A 57 -10.20 22.72 -19.61
N PRO A 58 -9.04 22.71 -18.96
CA PRO A 58 -8.92 23.02 -17.55
C PRO A 58 -8.87 24.52 -17.31
N SER A 59 -9.48 25.00 -16.22
CA SER A 59 -9.54 26.44 -15.90
C SER A 59 -8.23 27.00 -15.32
N TRP A 60 -7.27 26.17 -14.89
CA TRP A 60 -6.00 26.65 -14.33
C TRP A 60 -5.05 27.26 -15.35
N ASN A 61 -5.19 26.91 -16.63
CA ASN A 61 -4.40 27.52 -17.71
C ASN A 61 -5.23 27.90 -18.94
N GLY A 62 -6.47 27.40 -19.06
CA GLY A 62 -7.37 27.71 -20.19
C GLY A 62 -6.93 27.08 -21.53
N GLU A 63 -5.94 26.20 -21.53
CA GLU A 63 -5.46 25.52 -22.74
C GLU A 63 -6.45 24.44 -23.20
N GLU A 64 -6.55 24.24 -24.51
CA GLU A 64 -7.36 23.16 -25.10
C GLU A 64 -6.48 21.96 -25.44
N TYR A 65 -6.80 20.80 -24.86
CA TYR A 65 -6.15 19.53 -25.13
C TYR A 65 -7.11 18.64 -25.89
N SER A 66 -6.76 18.27 -27.13
CA SER A 66 -7.66 17.51 -28.00
C SER A 66 -7.10 16.16 -28.41
N THR A 67 -8.01 15.20 -28.60
CA THR A 67 -7.72 13.86 -29.14
C THR A 67 -8.89 13.39 -29.99
N THR A 68 -8.71 12.29 -30.72
CA THR A 68 -9.76 11.61 -31.46
C THR A 68 -10.08 10.28 -30.80
N VAL A 69 -11.36 9.93 -30.69
CA VAL A 69 -11.81 8.64 -30.20
C VAL A 69 -11.32 7.53 -31.14
N ASP A 70 -10.65 6.54 -30.58
CA ASP A 70 -10.08 5.40 -31.29
C ASP A 70 -11.19 4.46 -31.83
N LYS A 71 -10.80 3.50 -32.69
CA LYS A 71 -11.74 2.56 -33.33
C LYS A 71 -12.46 1.63 -32.35
N ASP A 72 -11.87 1.41 -31.16
CA ASP A 72 -12.45 0.61 -30.08
C ASP A 72 -13.40 1.43 -29.17
N GLY A 73 -13.58 2.72 -29.50
CA GLY A 73 -14.44 3.63 -28.74
C GLY A 73 -13.74 4.30 -27.54
N SER A 74 -12.47 4.00 -27.27
CA SER A 74 -11.72 4.66 -26.20
C SER A 74 -11.07 5.96 -26.67
N TRP A 75 -10.82 6.88 -25.75
CA TRP A 75 -10.01 8.08 -26.00
C TRP A 75 -9.13 8.39 -24.79
N LYS A 76 -7.97 8.99 -25.06
CA LYS A 76 -7.04 9.47 -24.04
C LYS A 76 -6.35 10.73 -24.50
N VAL A 77 -6.23 11.70 -23.60
CA VAL A 77 -5.47 12.95 -23.82
C VAL A 77 -4.63 13.25 -22.59
N HIS A 78 -3.51 13.93 -22.76
CA HIS A 78 -2.66 14.37 -21.66
C HIS A 78 -2.85 15.85 -21.42
N VAL A 79 -3.14 16.21 -20.17
CA VAL A 79 -3.36 17.57 -19.70
C VAL A 79 -2.19 18.00 -18.82
N SER A 80 -1.60 19.16 -19.10
CA SER A 80 -0.56 19.74 -18.26
C SER A 80 -1.17 20.32 -16.98
N THR A 81 -0.69 19.87 -15.82
CA THR A 81 -1.13 20.38 -14.52
C THR A 81 -0.13 21.40 -13.96
N ALA A 82 -0.65 22.47 -13.36
CA ALA A 82 0.14 23.54 -12.75
C ALA A 82 0.60 23.18 -11.33
N GLU A 83 1.18 24.16 -10.63
CA GLU A 83 1.43 24.10 -9.18
C GLU A 83 0.15 23.85 -8.40
N ALA A 84 0.31 23.47 -7.12
CA ALA A 84 -0.83 23.19 -6.24
C ALA A 84 -1.76 24.38 -6.10
N GLY A 85 -3.06 24.14 -6.11
CA GLY A 85 -4.07 25.19 -5.99
C GLY A 85 -5.50 24.70 -6.25
N GLY A 86 -6.38 25.64 -6.43
CA GLY A 86 -7.79 25.42 -6.69
C GLY A 86 -8.72 26.17 -5.71
N PRO A 87 -10.03 25.99 -5.80
CA PRO A 87 -10.72 25.05 -6.71
C PRO A 87 -10.73 25.54 -8.17
N TYR A 88 -10.62 24.59 -9.08
CA TYR A 88 -10.66 24.76 -10.52
C TYR A 88 -11.86 23.99 -11.11
N SER A 89 -12.11 24.18 -12.41
CA SER A 89 -13.03 23.38 -13.20
C SER A 89 -12.32 22.74 -14.40
N VAL A 90 -12.87 21.64 -14.92
CA VAL A 90 -12.40 21.00 -16.15
C VAL A 90 -13.61 20.69 -17.02
N ALA A 91 -13.67 21.28 -18.21
CA ALA A 91 -14.70 21.00 -19.20
C ALA A 91 -14.19 19.93 -20.18
N VAL A 92 -14.95 18.84 -20.37
CA VAL A 92 -14.66 17.78 -21.33
C VAL A 92 -15.76 17.75 -22.38
N ARG A 93 -15.44 18.02 -23.65
CA ARG A 93 -16.39 18.25 -24.73
C ARG A 93 -16.22 17.24 -25.86
N CYS A 94 -17.36 16.78 -26.41
CA CYS A 94 -17.39 15.96 -27.61
C CYS A 94 -18.63 16.34 -28.44
N GLY A 95 -18.45 17.02 -29.56
CA GLY A 95 -19.58 17.59 -30.34
C GLY A 95 -20.44 18.53 -29.50
N SER A 96 -21.72 18.17 -29.29
CA SER A 96 -22.66 18.92 -28.44
C SER A 96 -22.67 18.48 -26.97
N ALA A 97 -22.04 17.35 -26.66
CA ALA A 97 -21.96 16.84 -25.30
C ALA A 97 -20.86 17.55 -24.49
N CYS A 98 -21.14 17.86 -23.21
CA CYS A 98 -20.19 18.47 -22.28
C CYS A 98 -20.32 17.79 -20.91
N ILE A 99 -19.18 17.46 -20.31
CA ILE A 99 -19.06 17.01 -18.92
C ILE A 99 -18.22 18.05 -18.19
N ASP A 100 -18.79 18.70 -17.21
CA ASP A 100 -18.10 19.70 -16.40
C ASP A 100 -17.74 19.11 -15.03
N LEU A 101 -16.45 19.11 -14.71
CA LEU A 101 -15.93 18.74 -13.39
C LEU A 101 -15.69 20.02 -12.59
N GLU A 102 -16.29 20.09 -11.42
CA GLU A 102 -16.22 21.25 -10.53
C GLU A 102 -15.44 20.93 -9.25
N ASP A 103 -14.98 21.98 -8.55
CA ASP A 103 -14.21 21.86 -7.30
C ASP A 103 -13.00 20.93 -7.42
N VAL A 104 -12.26 21.07 -8.52
CA VAL A 104 -11.03 20.31 -8.80
C VAL A 104 -9.83 20.99 -8.13
N LEU A 105 -9.02 20.22 -7.41
CA LEU A 105 -7.80 20.70 -6.80
C LEU A 105 -6.57 20.15 -7.54
N LEU A 106 -5.49 20.93 -7.58
CA LEU A 106 -4.16 20.45 -7.94
C LEU A 106 -3.35 20.21 -6.66
N GLY A 107 -2.78 19.04 -6.51
CA GLY A 107 -2.06 18.65 -5.29
C GLY A 107 -1.30 17.34 -5.45
N GLU A 108 -1.10 16.64 -4.37
CA GLU A 108 -0.48 15.32 -4.35
C GLU A 108 -1.54 14.23 -4.33
N VAL A 109 -1.36 13.17 -5.12
CA VAL A 109 -2.26 12.01 -5.13
C VAL A 109 -1.51 10.76 -4.70
N TRP A 110 -2.06 10.04 -3.73
CA TRP A 110 -1.51 8.78 -3.25
C TRP A 110 -2.53 7.65 -3.30
N ILE A 111 -2.09 6.45 -3.68
CA ILE A 111 -2.93 5.26 -3.79
C ILE A 111 -2.68 4.37 -2.59
N CYS A 112 -3.67 4.26 -1.69
CA CYS A 112 -3.60 3.49 -0.46
C CYS A 112 -4.11 2.07 -0.72
N THR A 113 -3.22 1.09 -0.70
CA THR A 113 -3.48 -0.30 -1.13
C THR A 113 -3.08 -1.30 -0.06
N GLY A 114 -3.60 -2.51 -0.14
CA GLY A 114 -3.28 -3.60 0.78
C GLY A 114 -4.50 -4.32 1.34
N GLN A 115 -4.34 -4.88 2.55
CA GLN A 115 -5.39 -5.65 3.20
C GLN A 115 -6.07 -4.88 4.36
N SER A 116 -6.74 -5.60 5.26
CA SER A 116 -7.59 -5.04 6.32
C SER A 116 -6.93 -3.96 7.19
N ASN A 117 -5.63 -4.02 7.46
CA ASN A 117 -4.93 -2.97 8.21
C ASN A 117 -4.82 -1.64 7.44
N MET A 118 -4.81 -1.67 6.10
CA MET A 118 -4.96 -0.46 5.27
C MET A 118 -6.44 -0.09 5.10
N GLU A 119 -7.32 -1.08 4.98
CA GLU A 119 -8.76 -0.88 4.79
C GLU A 119 -9.45 -0.30 6.02
N MET A 120 -8.97 -0.62 7.22
CA MET A 120 -9.59 -0.25 8.50
C MET A 120 -9.96 1.24 8.53
N PRO A 121 -11.27 1.56 8.59
CA PRO A 121 -11.73 2.94 8.55
C PRO A 121 -11.44 3.68 9.86
N ILE A 122 -11.49 4.99 9.84
CA ILE A 122 -11.37 5.83 11.05
C ILE A 122 -12.34 5.38 12.14
N ALA A 123 -13.58 4.99 11.77
CA ALA A 123 -14.57 4.50 12.75
C ALA A 123 -14.23 3.11 13.34
N GLY A 124 -13.19 2.45 12.83
CA GLY A 124 -12.80 1.11 13.25
C GLY A 124 -13.63 -0.02 12.63
N PHE A 125 -13.31 -1.27 13.01
CA PHE A 125 -14.05 -2.48 12.62
C PHE A 125 -14.81 -3.05 13.82
N GLY A 126 -16.14 -3.00 13.82
CA GLY A 126 -16.95 -3.62 14.86
C GLY A 126 -16.52 -3.20 16.28
N PHE A 127 -15.78 -4.09 16.98
CA PHE A 127 -15.27 -3.85 18.33
C PHE A 127 -13.80 -3.34 18.36
N GLN A 128 -13.20 -3.10 17.21
CA GLN A 128 -11.82 -2.65 17.06
C GLN A 128 -11.79 -1.16 16.72
N GLN A 129 -11.34 -0.36 17.65
CA GLN A 129 -11.28 1.10 17.51
C GLN A 129 -9.99 1.59 16.84
N VAL A 130 -10.00 2.84 16.41
CA VAL A 130 -8.82 3.60 15.96
C VAL A 130 -8.57 4.74 16.94
N ASP A 131 -7.32 4.89 17.38
CA ASP A 131 -6.93 5.97 18.28
C ASP A 131 -7.03 7.32 17.54
N GLY A 132 -7.60 8.35 18.19
CA GLY A 132 -7.83 9.67 17.58
C GLY A 132 -8.99 9.74 16.59
N ALA A 133 -9.85 8.70 16.49
CA ALA A 133 -10.96 8.66 15.54
C ALA A 133 -11.97 9.81 15.73
N ARG A 134 -12.33 10.14 16.98
CA ARG A 134 -13.31 11.21 17.27
C ARG A 134 -12.81 12.57 16.84
N GLU A 135 -11.57 12.89 17.14
CA GLU A 135 -10.90 14.13 16.77
C GLU A 135 -10.84 14.28 15.26
N ALA A 136 -10.49 13.20 14.53
CA ALA A 136 -10.46 13.18 13.08
C ALA A 136 -11.85 13.43 12.47
N ILE A 137 -12.90 12.77 12.99
CA ILE A 137 -14.28 12.92 12.51
C ILE A 137 -14.81 14.34 12.78
N ILE A 138 -14.56 14.90 13.97
CA ILE A 138 -15.00 16.24 14.34
C ILE A 138 -14.34 17.28 13.45
N GLY A 139 -13.03 17.18 13.22
CA GLY A 139 -12.25 18.14 12.42
C GLY A 139 -12.34 17.93 10.89
N ALA A 140 -13.06 16.92 10.42
CA ALA A 140 -13.00 16.51 9.01
C ALA A 140 -13.43 17.61 8.03
N SER A 141 -14.52 18.34 8.31
CA SER A 141 -15.05 19.36 7.41
C SER A 141 -14.12 20.57 7.24
N GLU A 142 -13.29 20.87 8.23
CA GLU A 142 -12.28 21.94 8.15
C GLU A 142 -11.17 21.63 7.14
N LYS A 143 -11.05 20.36 6.74
CA LYS A 143 -10.05 19.88 5.79
C LYS A 143 -10.54 19.81 4.34
N ALA A 144 -11.74 20.36 4.05
CA ALA A 144 -12.35 20.29 2.73
C ALA A 144 -11.51 20.95 1.61
N GLY A 145 -10.73 21.99 1.92
CA GLY A 145 -9.78 22.57 0.96
C GLY A 145 -8.44 21.84 0.82
N ARG A 146 -8.23 20.75 1.57
CA ARG A 146 -6.89 20.13 1.72
C ARG A 146 -6.89 18.62 1.48
N ILE A 147 -7.98 17.92 1.72
CA ILE A 147 -8.09 16.46 1.57
C ILE A 147 -9.27 16.13 0.65
N ARG A 148 -9.08 15.14 -0.21
CA ARG A 148 -10.13 14.51 -1.01
C ARG A 148 -9.96 13.00 -0.98
N VAL A 149 -11.07 12.29 -1.03
CA VAL A 149 -11.10 10.83 -0.91
C VAL A 149 -11.82 10.22 -2.10
N PHE A 150 -11.17 9.25 -2.74
CA PHE A 150 -11.77 8.34 -3.70
C PHE A 150 -11.75 6.94 -3.09
N ASP A 151 -12.91 6.43 -2.65
CA ASP A 151 -13.01 5.13 -1.96
C ASP A 151 -13.51 4.07 -2.94
N LEU A 152 -12.61 3.19 -3.36
CA LEU A 152 -12.84 2.20 -4.40
C LEU A 152 -13.29 0.88 -3.76
N LYS A 153 -14.56 0.51 -3.97
CA LYS A 153 -15.20 -0.71 -3.42
C LYS A 153 -15.81 -1.60 -4.50
N THR A 154 -15.20 -1.66 -5.66
CA THR A 154 -15.66 -2.52 -6.75
C THR A 154 -15.63 -3.99 -6.33
N PRO A 155 -16.68 -4.78 -6.66
CA PRO A 155 -16.71 -6.20 -6.39
C PRO A 155 -15.65 -6.98 -7.20
N LYS A 156 -15.51 -8.26 -6.90
CA LYS A 156 -14.57 -9.16 -7.60
C LYS A 156 -14.85 -9.22 -9.11
N GLN A 157 -13.77 -9.32 -9.88
CA GLN A 157 -13.81 -9.42 -11.33
C GLN A 157 -12.88 -10.54 -11.82
N THR A 158 -13.41 -11.45 -12.62
CA THR A 158 -12.60 -12.50 -13.26
C THR A 158 -11.86 -11.97 -14.48
N GLU A 159 -12.39 -10.93 -15.12
CA GLU A 159 -11.80 -10.24 -16.28
C GLU A 159 -11.54 -8.78 -15.91
N PRO A 160 -10.54 -8.13 -16.53
CA PRO A 160 -10.31 -6.70 -16.33
C PRO A 160 -11.54 -5.88 -16.74
N ILE A 161 -11.98 -4.99 -15.86
CA ILE A 161 -13.03 -4.02 -16.20
C ILE A 161 -12.40 -2.70 -16.64
N ALA A 162 -13.12 -1.97 -17.48
CA ALA A 162 -12.64 -0.70 -18.01
C ALA A 162 -12.80 0.47 -17.04
N ASP A 163 -13.79 0.42 -16.14
CA ASP A 163 -14.16 1.53 -15.26
C ASP A 163 -14.70 1.04 -13.91
N VAL A 164 -14.78 1.93 -12.95
CA VAL A 164 -15.24 1.67 -11.57
C VAL A 164 -16.45 2.54 -11.23
N ASP A 165 -17.30 2.05 -10.33
CA ASP A 165 -18.42 2.84 -9.80
C ASP A 165 -18.02 3.50 -8.48
N ALA A 166 -17.29 4.62 -8.57
CA ALA A 166 -16.88 5.43 -7.43
C ALA A 166 -16.69 6.89 -7.86
N THR A 167 -16.73 7.82 -6.91
CA THR A 167 -16.52 9.26 -7.15
C THR A 167 -15.67 9.86 -6.04
N TRP A 168 -14.98 10.95 -6.36
CA TRP A 168 -14.27 11.76 -5.38
C TRP A 168 -15.23 12.44 -4.41
N GLN A 169 -14.84 12.51 -3.17
CA GLN A 169 -15.64 13.09 -2.10
C GLN A 169 -14.85 14.15 -1.33
N SER A 170 -15.51 15.27 -1.10
CA SER A 170 -15.05 16.27 -0.14
C SER A 170 -15.26 15.77 1.29
N PRO A 171 -14.35 16.00 2.22
CA PRO A 171 -14.45 15.44 3.56
C PRO A 171 -15.61 16.04 4.35
N THR A 172 -16.37 15.13 4.94
CA THR A 172 -17.33 15.38 6.03
C THR A 172 -17.01 14.40 7.16
N GLY A 173 -17.61 14.57 8.32
CA GLY A 173 -17.45 13.58 9.39
C GLY A 173 -17.81 12.16 8.95
N GLY A 174 -18.86 11.99 8.12
CA GLY A 174 -19.26 10.71 7.58
C GLY A 174 -18.31 10.14 6.53
N VAL A 175 -17.70 10.96 5.68
CA VAL A 175 -16.66 10.54 4.74
C VAL A 175 -15.42 10.10 5.50
N CYS A 176 -14.91 10.94 6.41
CA CYS A 176 -13.78 10.62 7.28
C CYS A 176 -13.99 9.30 8.02
N ALA A 177 -15.15 9.12 8.66
CA ALA A 177 -15.45 7.92 9.45
C ALA A 177 -15.32 6.62 8.64
N ARG A 178 -15.63 6.64 7.33
CA ARG A 178 -15.56 5.48 6.44
C ARG A 178 -14.22 5.33 5.71
N THR A 179 -13.38 6.36 5.74
CA THR A 179 -12.09 6.36 5.02
C THR A 179 -11.03 5.57 5.79
N SER A 180 -10.11 4.92 5.07
CA SER A 180 -8.90 4.30 5.64
C SER A 180 -8.25 5.22 6.67
N ALA A 181 -8.06 4.72 7.89
CA ALA A 181 -7.44 5.50 8.96
C ALA A 181 -6.00 5.90 8.62
N ILE A 182 -5.21 4.95 8.08
CA ILE A 182 -3.84 5.22 7.65
C ILE A 182 -3.84 6.23 6.50
N GLY A 183 -4.67 6.03 5.48
CA GLY A 183 -4.77 6.95 4.36
C GLY A 183 -5.17 8.37 4.79
N TRP A 184 -6.15 8.49 5.68
CA TRP A 184 -6.59 9.77 6.22
C TRP A 184 -5.50 10.52 6.99
N PHE A 185 -4.89 9.86 8.00
CA PHE A 185 -3.85 10.50 8.80
C PHE A 185 -2.59 10.81 7.98
N PHE A 186 -2.24 9.96 7.02
CA PHE A 186 -1.17 10.24 6.08
C PHE A 186 -1.44 11.50 5.25
N ALA A 187 -2.65 11.61 4.66
CA ALA A 187 -3.03 12.78 3.87
C ALA A 187 -3.05 14.06 4.70
N ASP A 188 -3.53 14.00 5.95
CA ASP A 188 -3.55 15.13 6.87
C ASP A 188 -2.13 15.63 7.19
N ASN A 189 -1.24 14.72 7.56
CA ASN A 189 0.17 15.04 7.84
C ASN A 189 0.88 15.61 6.61
N LEU A 190 0.72 14.96 5.47
CA LEU A 190 1.39 15.35 4.24
C LEU A 190 0.89 16.72 3.76
N SER A 191 -0.43 16.95 3.77
CA SER A 191 -1.01 18.23 3.41
C SER A 191 -0.58 19.35 4.36
N ALA A 192 -0.50 19.08 5.66
CA ALA A 192 -0.03 20.04 6.64
C ALA A 192 1.44 20.42 6.41
N SER A 193 2.29 19.42 6.13
CA SER A 193 3.73 19.64 5.96
C SER A 193 4.10 20.31 4.63
N LEU A 194 3.43 19.94 3.53
CA LEU A 194 3.70 20.49 2.21
C LEU A 194 2.91 21.77 1.91
N GLY A 195 1.86 22.07 2.66
CA GLY A 195 0.97 23.20 2.41
C GLY A 195 0.11 23.05 1.15
N VAL A 196 -0.10 21.82 0.64
CA VAL A 196 -0.81 21.53 -0.60
C VAL A 196 -2.00 20.57 -0.39
N PRO A 197 -3.00 20.57 -1.27
CA PRO A 197 -4.06 19.55 -1.25
C PRO A 197 -3.49 18.13 -1.45
N VAL A 198 -4.11 17.15 -0.79
CA VAL A 198 -3.79 15.73 -0.93
C VAL A 198 -5.05 14.94 -1.26
N GLY A 199 -5.03 14.23 -2.37
CA GLY A 199 -6.01 13.24 -2.75
C GLY A 199 -5.55 11.83 -2.38
N ILE A 200 -6.42 11.04 -1.76
CA ILE A 200 -6.17 9.63 -1.51
C ILE A 200 -7.17 8.76 -2.26
N ILE A 201 -6.64 7.79 -3.01
CA ILE A 201 -7.42 6.71 -3.62
C ILE A 201 -7.31 5.52 -2.68
N VAL A 202 -8.37 5.22 -1.94
CA VAL A 202 -8.42 4.09 -1.03
C VAL A 202 -8.84 2.84 -1.82
N ASN A 203 -7.92 1.94 -1.98
CA ASN A 203 -8.07 0.70 -2.72
C ASN A 203 -7.47 -0.45 -1.89
N ALA A 204 -8.14 -0.84 -0.81
CA ALA A 204 -7.71 -1.90 0.07
C ALA A 204 -8.78 -2.99 0.18
N TRP A 205 -8.36 -4.25 0.47
CA TRP A 205 -9.25 -5.39 0.56
C TRP A 205 -8.83 -6.34 1.69
N GLY A 206 -9.66 -6.41 2.73
CA GLY A 206 -9.41 -7.24 3.91
C GLY A 206 -9.23 -8.72 3.57
N GLY A 207 -8.27 -9.36 4.24
CA GLY A 207 -7.95 -10.77 4.03
C GLY A 207 -7.23 -11.09 2.73
N SER A 208 -6.94 -10.11 1.86
CA SER A 208 -6.28 -10.39 0.58
C SER A 208 -4.83 -10.82 0.75
N ARG A 209 -4.42 -11.78 -0.08
CA ARG A 209 -3.03 -12.11 -0.35
C ARG A 209 -2.46 -11.12 -1.37
N ILE A 210 -1.15 -11.20 -1.67
CA ILE A 210 -0.49 -10.35 -2.66
C ILE A 210 -0.87 -10.75 -4.10
N GLU A 211 -1.06 -12.02 -4.37
CA GLU A 211 -1.26 -12.58 -5.71
C GLU A 211 -2.53 -12.03 -6.42
N PRO A 212 -3.66 -11.78 -5.74
CA PRO A 212 -4.83 -11.10 -6.33
C PRO A 212 -4.56 -9.71 -6.90
N TRP A 213 -3.51 -9.05 -6.45
CA TRP A 213 -3.10 -7.70 -6.89
C TRP A 213 -2.19 -7.72 -8.12
N MET A 214 -1.90 -8.90 -8.67
CA MET A 214 -0.96 -9.12 -9.76
C MET A 214 -1.65 -9.79 -10.96
N THR A 215 -1.09 -9.58 -12.16
CA THR A 215 -1.46 -10.42 -13.31
C THR A 215 -0.74 -11.78 -13.23
N ARG A 216 -1.24 -12.76 -13.95
CA ARG A 216 -0.59 -14.06 -14.04
C ARG A 216 0.84 -13.95 -14.57
N GLU A 217 1.05 -13.13 -15.60
CA GLU A 217 2.37 -12.90 -16.19
C GLU A 217 3.35 -12.29 -15.20
N ALA A 218 2.88 -11.42 -14.30
CA ALA A 218 3.73 -10.85 -13.27
C ALA A 218 4.13 -11.89 -12.21
N ILE A 219 3.22 -12.81 -11.86
CA ILE A 219 3.53 -13.94 -10.96
C ILE A 219 4.55 -14.86 -11.63
N ASP A 220 4.36 -15.22 -12.91
CA ASP A 220 5.27 -16.08 -13.67
C ASP A 220 6.68 -15.48 -13.79
N ARG A 221 6.80 -14.15 -13.80
CA ARG A 221 8.08 -13.42 -13.87
C ARG A 221 8.71 -13.12 -12.50
N ALA A 222 8.08 -13.50 -11.41
CA ALA A 222 8.59 -13.20 -10.07
C ALA A 222 9.87 -13.96 -9.70
N GLY A 223 10.29 -14.95 -10.49
CA GLY A 223 11.49 -15.76 -10.22
C GLY A 223 11.25 -16.77 -9.10
N LEU A 224 10.05 -17.32 -9.02
CA LEU A 224 9.65 -18.35 -8.08
C LEU A 224 10.24 -19.72 -8.48
N THR A 225 10.47 -20.57 -7.50
CA THR A 225 10.77 -22.00 -7.75
C THR A 225 9.51 -22.75 -8.19
N GLU A 226 9.66 -23.98 -8.70
CA GLU A 226 8.52 -24.81 -9.08
C GLU A 226 7.59 -25.08 -7.88
N ASP A 227 8.15 -25.33 -6.70
CA ASP A 227 7.38 -25.59 -5.47
C ASP A 227 6.63 -24.33 -4.99
N GLU A 228 7.29 -23.17 -4.98
CA GLU A 228 6.67 -21.88 -4.66
C GLU A 228 5.50 -21.57 -5.61
N MET A 229 5.68 -21.82 -6.91
CA MET A 229 4.65 -21.63 -7.91
C MET A 229 3.50 -22.62 -7.72
N ALA A 230 3.78 -23.89 -7.47
CA ALA A 230 2.76 -24.92 -7.24
C ALA A 230 1.87 -24.56 -6.03
N GLU A 231 2.46 -24.03 -4.95
CA GLU A 231 1.71 -23.58 -3.78
C GLU A 231 0.74 -22.44 -4.13
N ILE A 232 1.21 -21.43 -4.87
CA ILE A 232 0.36 -20.29 -5.32
C ILE A 232 -0.79 -20.78 -6.19
N LEU A 233 -0.52 -21.67 -7.16
CA LEU A 233 -1.53 -22.18 -8.08
C LEU A 233 -2.55 -23.10 -7.37
N SER A 234 -2.17 -23.80 -6.32
CA SER A 234 -3.08 -24.64 -5.54
C SER A 234 -4.22 -23.84 -4.90
N VAL A 235 -4.04 -22.54 -4.67
CA VAL A 235 -5.07 -21.63 -4.17
C VAL A 235 -6.02 -21.22 -5.30
N GLN A 236 -5.51 -21.05 -6.53
CA GLN A 236 -6.31 -20.69 -7.69
C GLN A 236 -7.35 -21.76 -8.04
N GLU A 237 -7.03 -23.03 -7.85
CA GLU A 237 -7.96 -24.16 -8.11
C GLU A 237 -9.15 -24.16 -7.13
N LYS A 238 -9.03 -23.49 -5.99
CA LYS A 238 -10.09 -23.35 -4.99
C LYS A 238 -10.81 -22.02 -5.17
N ALA A 239 -11.57 -21.89 -6.28
CA ALA A 239 -12.22 -20.65 -6.75
C ALA A 239 -13.16 -19.95 -5.75
N ASP A 240 -13.50 -20.58 -4.63
CA ASP A 240 -14.29 -20.03 -3.53
C ASP A 240 -13.47 -19.22 -2.51
N ARG A 241 -12.13 -19.27 -2.59
CA ARG A 241 -11.21 -18.52 -1.71
C ARG A 241 -10.83 -17.14 -2.25
N TRP A 242 -11.73 -16.43 -2.77
CA TRP A 242 -11.66 -15.01 -2.95
C TRP A 242 -11.52 -14.33 -1.55
N PRO A 243 -10.59 -13.54 -1.17
CA PRO A 243 -9.67 -12.67 -1.89
C PRO A 243 -8.25 -13.24 -2.03
N GLU A 244 -8.08 -14.53 -2.07
CA GLU A 244 -6.79 -15.20 -2.21
C GLU A 244 -6.48 -15.56 -3.67
N THR A 245 -7.51 -15.59 -4.55
CA THR A 245 -7.36 -15.97 -5.96
C THR A 245 -6.57 -14.93 -6.75
N PRO A 246 -5.51 -15.33 -7.48
CA PRO A 246 -4.73 -14.44 -8.32
C PRO A 246 -5.56 -13.60 -9.30
N GLN A 247 -5.12 -12.38 -9.60
CA GLN A 247 -5.65 -11.41 -10.56
C GLN A 247 -6.98 -10.73 -10.21
N LEU A 248 -7.81 -11.28 -9.31
CA LEU A 248 -9.17 -10.77 -9.13
C LEU A 248 -9.25 -9.31 -8.65
N ILE A 249 -8.30 -8.87 -7.84
CA ILE A 249 -8.23 -7.47 -7.37
C ILE A 249 -7.57 -6.60 -8.44
N TRP A 250 -6.56 -7.12 -9.12
CA TRP A 250 -5.99 -6.43 -10.27
C TRP A 250 -7.08 -6.10 -11.30
N ASN A 251 -7.86 -7.08 -11.72
CA ASN A 251 -8.89 -6.93 -12.74
C ASN A 251 -9.99 -5.93 -12.36
N GLY A 252 -10.44 -5.97 -11.11
CA GLY A 252 -11.57 -5.16 -10.65
C GLY A 252 -11.22 -3.81 -10.04
N ARG A 253 -9.94 -3.61 -9.64
CA ARG A 253 -9.59 -2.43 -8.84
C ARG A 253 -8.32 -1.71 -9.26
N MET A 254 -7.31 -2.41 -9.77
CA MET A 254 -6.07 -1.77 -10.19
C MET A 254 -6.10 -1.38 -11.67
N ALA A 255 -6.50 -2.32 -12.54
CA ALA A 255 -6.55 -2.11 -13.99
C ALA A 255 -7.43 -0.90 -14.39
N PRO A 256 -8.66 -0.71 -13.84
CA PRO A 256 -9.53 0.39 -14.27
C PRO A 256 -9.04 1.78 -13.88
N ILE A 257 -8.13 1.91 -12.91
CA ILE A 257 -7.53 3.18 -12.51
C ILE A 257 -6.08 3.31 -12.95
N ALA A 258 -5.54 2.30 -13.63
CA ALA A 258 -4.15 2.30 -14.08
C ALA A 258 -3.87 3.49 -15.02
N GLY A 259 -2.79 4.21 -14.73
CA GLY A 259 -2.45 5.43 -15.46
C GLY A 259 -2.97 6.72 -14.85
N PHE A 260 -3.94 6.69 -13.92
CA PHE A 260 -4.35 7.91 -13.21
C PHE A 260 -3.13 8.56 -12.53
N ALA A 261 -2.91 9.85 -12.80
CA ALA A 261 -1.69 10.51 -12.33
C ALA A 261 -1.64 10.55 -10.80
N ALA A 262 -0.67 9.86 -10.22
CA ALA A 262 -0.43 9.81 -8.78
C ALA A 262 1.05 9.95 -8.48
N ARG A 263 1.38 10.36 -7.24
CA ARG A 263 2.74 10.45 -6.74
C ARG A 263 3.33 9.06 -6.48
N GLY A 264 2.57 8.18 -5.83
CA GLY A 264 3.04 6.87 -5.43
C GLY A 264 1.98 6.02 -4.74
N PHE A 265 2.44 4.91 -4.18
CA PHE A 265 1.62 3.91 -3.52
C PHE A 265 1.98 3.79 -2.04
N LEU A 266 0.95 3.57 -1.21
CA LEU A 266 1.07 3.07 0.15
C LEU A 266 0.56 1.63 0.18
N TRP A 267 1.34 0.72 0.79
CA TRP A 267 1.03 -0.70 0.87
C TRP A 267 1.09 -1.24 2.29
N TYR A 268 0.01 -1.82 2.78
CA TYR A 268 0.00 -2.53 4.04
C TYR A 268 -0.67 -3.90 3.89
N GLN A 269 0.16 -4.92 3.70
CA GLN A 269 -0.27 -6.30 3.48
C GLN A 269 0.80 -7.26 4.00
N GLY A 270 0.41 -8.50 4.31
CA GLY A 270 1.35 -9.55 4.72
C GLY A 270 0.71 -10.64 5.57
N CYS A 271 -0.29 -10.34 6.41
CA CYS A 271 -0.90 -11.32 7.31
C CYS A 271 -1.38 -12.58 6.57
N SER A 272 -1.98 -12.43 5.39
CA SER A 272 -2.49 -13.55 4.59
C SER A 272 -1.39 -14.33 3.84
N ASN A 273 -0.17 -13.77 3.74
CA ASN A 273 0.99 -14.42 3.11
C ASN A 273 2.07 -14.84 4.11
N MET A 274 1.87 -14.65 5.41
CA MET A 274 2.89 -14.88 6.44
C MET A 274 3.49 -16.29 6.37
N TRP A 275 2.70 -17.29 5.99
CA TRP A 275 3.13 -18.67 5.85
C TRP A 275 3.92 -18.95 4.57
N GLN A 276 3.87 -18.03 3.58
CA GLN A 276 4.64 -18.06 2.32
C GLN A 276 5.85 -17.11 2.38
N ARG A 277 6.45 -16.99 3.53
CA ARG A 277 7.53 -16.04 3.83
C ARG A 277 8.75 -16.12 2.91
N TYR A 278 9.00 -17.25 2.29
CA TYR A 278 10.24 -17.48 1.52
C TYR A 278 10.26 -16.76 0.16
N CYS A 279 9.12 -16.45 -0.42
CA CYS A 279 9.02 -15.87 -1.76
C CYS A 279 8.31 -14.49 -1.81
N TYR A 280 7.89 -13.96 -0.67
CA TYR A 280 7.12 -12.72 -0.65
C TYR A 280 7.88 -11.51 -1.22
N ASP A 281 9.19 -11.40 -1.00
CA ASP A 281 10.05 -10.35 -1.56
C ASP A 281 10.08 -10.39 -3.10
N LYS A 282 10.13 -11.59 -3.69
CA LYS A 282 10.06 -11.81 -5.13
C LYS A 282 8.71 -11.35 -5.70
N LEU A 283 7.61 -11.75 -5.04
CA LEU A 283 6.25 -11.35 -5.42
C LEU A 283 6.05 -9.85 -5.29
N GLN A 284 6.47 -9.24 -4.17
CA GLN A 284 6.34 -7.79 -3.95
C GLN A 284 7.13 -7.00 -5.00
N THR A 285 8.38 -7.39 -5.29
CA THR A 285 9.19 -6.74 -6.32
C THR A 285 8.53 -6.84 -7.71
N SER A 286 7.98 -8.00 -8.05
CA SER A 286 7.28 -8.22 -9.33
C SER A 286 5.97 -7.42 -9.40
N MET A 287 5.20 -7.35 -8.31
CA MET A 287 3.99 -6.55 -8.21
C MET A 287 4.26 -5.06 -8.40
N VAL A 288 5.27 -4.53 -7.72
CA VAL A 288 5.66 -3.11 -7.85
C VAL A 288 6.07 -2.79 -9.28
N ARG A 289 6.81 -3.67 -9.95
CA ARG A 289 7.16 -3.52 -11.36
C ARG A 289 5.92 -3.49 -12.25
N LEU A 290 5.01 -4.46 -12.08
CA LEU A 290 3.72 -4.50 -12.80
C LEU A 290 2.95 -3.18 -12.66
N TRP A 291 2.83 -2.65 -11.44
CA TRP A 291 2.09 -1.41 -11.21
C TRP A 291 2.77 -0.22 -11.87
N ARG A 292 4.09 -0.10 -11.75
CA ARG A 292 4.86 0.97 -12.42
C ARG A 292 4.74 0.92 -13.93
N ASP A 293 4.80 -0.27 -14.51
CA ASP A 293 4.62 -0.47 -15.96
C ASP A 293 3.20 -0.06 -16.41
N ALA A 294 2.17 -0.43 -15.65
CA ALA A 294 0.79 -0.08 -15.94
C ALA A 294 0.50 1.42 -15.79
N TRP A 295 1.16 2.08 -14.86
CA TRP A 295 1.06 3.54 -14.69
C TRP A 295 1.88 4.31 -15.73
N GLY A 296 2.94 3.72 -16.28
CA GLY A 296 3.77 4.35 -17.31
C GLY A 296 4.51 5.62 -16.84
N ARG A 297 4.81 5.72 -15.55
CA ARG A 297 5.39 6.92 -14.92
C ARG A 297 6.77 6.68 -14.29
N GLY A 298 7.46 5.64 -14.75
CA GLY A 298 8.80 5.29 -14.24
C GLY A 298 8.77 4.72 -12.83
N GLU A 299 9.81 5.03 -12.05
CA GLU A 299 9.99 4.51 -10.69
C GLU A 299 9.11 5.25 -9.66
N MET A 300 7.80 5.09 -9.77
CA MET A 300 6.87 5.67 -8.78
C MET A 300 7.23 5.20 -7.35
N PRO A 301 7.24 6.11 -6.36
CA PRO A 301 7.44 5.78 -4.96
C PRO A 301 6.49 4.68 -4.46
N PHE A 302 7.05 3.72 -3.70
CA PHE A 302 6.32 2.64 -3.06
C PHE A 302 6.69 2.57 -1.59
N LEU A 303 5.80 3.07 -0.71
CA LEU A 303 6.00 3.00 0.73
C LEU A 303 5.17 1.87 1.31
N TYR A 304 5.77 1.05 2.17
CA TYR A 304 5.04 -0.08 2.72
C TYR A 304 5.33 -0.32 4.20
N VAL A 305 4.42 -1.03 4.84
CA VAL A 305 4.41 -1.27 6.29
C VAL A 305 4.87 -2.68 6.56
N LEU A 306 5.90 -2.83 7.41
CA LEU A 306 6.32 -4.11 7.96
C LEU A 306 5.21 -4.68 8.85
N LEU A 307 5.02 -5.99 8.80
CA LEU A 307 3.92 -6.66 9.49
C LEU A 307 4.03 -6.50 11.02
N ALA A 308 3.01 -5.90 11.62
CA ALA A 308 2.94 -5.70 13.07
C ALA A 308 2.88 -7.02 13.85
N PRO A 309 3.43 -7.08 15.08
CA PRO A 309 3.33 -8.25 15.93
C PRO A 309 1.89 -8.49 16.40
N TYR A 310 1.52 -9.79 16.48
CA TYR A 310 0.23 -10.29 16.92
C TYR A 310 0.36 -11.77 17.31
N ASP A 311 -0.38 -12.20 18.34
CA ASP A 311 -0.45 -13.63 18.70
C ASP A 311 -1.40 -14.38 17.74
N HIS A 312 -0.88 -14.94 16.69
CA HIS A 312 -1.62 -15.73 15.70
C HIS A 312 -2.16 -17.09 16.24
N GLY A 313 -2.31 -17.24 17.57
CA GLY A 313 -2.61 -18.51 18.23
C GLY A 313 -1.36 -19.37 18.46
N ASP A 314 -0.21 -18.86 18.15
CA ASP A 314 1.12 -19.42 18.39
C ASP A 314 2.09 -18.24 18.62
N LYS A 315 2.01 -17.62 19.80
CA LYS A 315 2.82 -16.43 20.13
C LYS A 315 4.32 -16.72 20.13
N ASP A 316 4.70 -17.97 20.44
CA ASP A 316 6.09 -18.40 20.47
C ASP A 316 6.61 -18.83 19.09
N GLY A 317 5.71 -18.95 18.10
CA GLY A 317 6.05 -19.20 16.71
C GLY A 317 6.86 -18.07 16.09
N ARG A 318 7.60 -18.40 15.03
CA ARG A 318 8.57 -17.49 14.38
C ARG A 318 8.21 -17.14 12.93
N ALA A 319 6.98 -17.40 12.49
CA ALA A 319 6.56 -17.14 11.12
C ALA A 319 6.60 -15.64 10.79
N ARG A 320 6.08 -14.80 11.68
CA ARG A 320 6.04 -13.33 11.50
C ARG A 320 7.44 -12.69 11.39
N PRO A 321 8.39 -12.90 12.32
CA PRO A 321 9.70 -12.24 12.19
C PRO A 321 10.46 -12.68 10.94
N HIS A 322 10.38 -13.93 10.52
CA HIS A 322 10.93 -14.35 9.23
C HIS A 322 10.24 -13.67 8.04
N PHE A 323 8.92 -13.50 8.09
CA PHE A 323 8.19 -12.76 7.07
C PHE A 323 8.61 -11.28 7.02
N VAL A 324 8.78 -10.63 8.18
CA VAL A 324 9.26 -9.25 8.27
C VAL A 324 10.66 -9.12 7.66
N GLN A 325 11.58 -10.06 7.93
CA GLN A 325 12.89 -10.07 7.28
C GLN A 325 12.78 -10.18 5.74
N THR A 326 11.81 -10.92 5.24
CA THR A 326 11.55 -11.00 3.80
C THR A 326 11.00 -9.67 3.26
N GLN A 327 10.09 -9.01 3.98
CA GLN A 327 9.64 -7.67 3.62
C GLN A 327 10.81 -6.67 3.61
N MET A 328 11.74 -6.74 4.58
CA MET A 328 12.92 -5.88 4.61
C MET A 328 13.84 -6.11 3.40
N ARG A 329 14.00 -7.37 2.95
CA ARG A 329 14.76 -7.67 1.71
C ARG A 329 14.12 -7.05 0.47
N ALA A 330 12.79 -6.99 0.40
CA ALA A 330 12.11 -6.35 -0.73
C ALA A 330 12.47 -4.86 -0.89
N ALA A 331 12.77 -4.12 0.19
CA ALA A 331 13.26 -2.74 0.11
C ALA A 331 14.63 -2.64 -0.58
N VAL A 332 15.47 -3.65 -0.41
CA VAL A 332 16.81 -3.67 -1.03
C VAL A 332 16.74 -4.01 -2.52
N THR A 333 15.80 -4.87 -2.92
CA THR A 333 15.68 -5.37 -4.29
C THR A 333 14.79 -4.52 -5.18
N THR A 334 13.99 -3.62 -4.60
CA THR A 334 13.03 -2.76 -5.32
C THR A 334 13.44 -1.30 -5.24
N PRO A 335 13.94 -0.67 -6.32
CA PRO A 335 14.28 0.75 -6.32
C PRO A 335 13.08 1.62 -5.91
N SER A 336 13.34 2.75 -5.28
CA SER A 336 12.29 3.69 -4.82
C SER A 336 11.16 3.04 -4.02
N ALA A 337 11.51 2.00 -3.22
CA ALA A 337 10.62 1.33 -2.28
C ALA A 337 11.19 1.41 -0.86
N TRP A 338 10.37 1.83 0.11
CA TRP A 338 10.80 2.04 1.50
C TRP A 338 9.81 1.44 2.48
N ALA A 339 10.33 0.77 3.49
CA ALA A 339 9.55 0.18 4.57
C ALA A 339 9.48 1.09 5.81
N VAL A 340 8.37 1.03 6.53
CA VAL A 340 8.24 1.60 7.87
C VAL A 340 7.97 0.48 8.88
N CYS A 341 8.57 0.60 10.06
CA CYS A 341 8.46 -0.41 11.11
C CYS A 341 7.26 -0.14 12.03
N THR A 342 6.58 -1.20 12.45
CA THR A 342 5.41 -1.15 13.35
C THR A 342 5.58 -2.01 14.59
N GLU A 343 6.81 -2.37 14.96
CA GLU A 343 7.09 -3.36 15.98
C GLU A 343 6.49 -3.05 17.35
N THR A 344 6.49 -1.78 17.75
CA THR A 344 5.89 -1.33 19.01
C THR A 344 4.42 -0.90 18.88
N TYR A 345 3.83 -1.05 17.69
CA TYR A 345 2.45 -0.63 17.38
C TYR A 345 1.50 -1.81 17.23
N GLY A 346 1.98 -3.05 17.39
CA GLY A 346 1.17 -4.26 17.38
C GLY A 346 0.29 -4.40 18.63
N ASP A 347 -0.49 -5.46 18.66
CA ASP A 347 -1.38 -5.81 19.75
C ASP A 347 -1.45 -7.33 19.90
N GLU A 348 -1.43 -7.85 21.14
CA GLU A 348 -1.45 -9.30 21.40
C GLU A 348 -2.79 -9.94 21.00
N VAL A 349 -3.88 -9.21 21.19
CA VAL A 349 -5.24 -9.73 21.15
C VAL A 349 -5.92 -9.48 19.81
N THR A 350 -5.53 -8.41 19.10
CA THR A 350 -6.13 -8.07 17.81
C THR A 350 -5.10 -7.91 16.69
N ILE A 351 -5.39 -8.54 15.54
CA ILE A 351 -4.61 -8.37 14.30
C ILE A 351 -4.74 -6.95 13.70
N HIS A 352 -5.69 -6.17 14.18
CA HIS A 352 -5.94 -4.79 13.76
C HIS A 352 -5.66 -3.80 14.89
N PRO A 353 -4.38 -3.45 15.16
CA PRO A 353 -4.05 -2.51 16.22
C PRO A 353 -4.72 -1.15 16.05
N SER A 354 -5.09 -0.49 17.14
CA SER A 354 -5.74 0.83 17.14
C SER A 354 -4.82 1.98 16.68
N ARG A 355 -3.50 1.80 16.77
CA ARG A 355 -2.45 2.81 16.56
C ARG A 355 -2.17 3.08 15.07
N LYS A 356 -3.22 3.45 14.31
CA LYS A 356 -3.13 3.73 12.87
C LYS A 356 -2.49 5.07 12.57
N ARG A 357 -2.63 6.03 13.48
CA ARG A 357 -2.01 7.35 13.36
C ARG A 357 -0.49 7.24 13.34
N GLU A 358 0.09 6.50 14.28
CA GLU A 358 1.55 6.32 14.36
C GLU A 358 2.13 5.66 13.11
N VAL A 359 1.40 4.70 12.52
CA VAL A 359 1.81 4.10 11.24
C VAL A 359 1.77 5.13 10.12
N ALA A 360 0.73 5.97 10.07
CA ALA A 360 0.61 7.04 9.08
C ALA A 360 1.68 8.12 9.26
N ASP A 361 2.04 8.44 10.51
CA ASP A 361 3.12 9.39 10.83
C ASP A 361 4.46 8.89 10.29
N MET A 362 4.78 7.60 10.47
CA MET A 362 5.99 7.00 9.92
C MET A 362 6.00 7.02 8.39
N LEU A 363 4.87 6.70 7.74
CA LEU A 363 4.74 6.78 6.29
C LEU A 363 4.91 8.22 5.78
N ALA A 364 4.35 9.22 6.49
CA ALA A 364 4.49 10.62 6.13
C ALA A 364 5.92 11.13 6.29
N LEU A 365 6.60 10.81 7.40
CA LEU A 365 8.01 11.12 7.61
C LEU A 365 8.88 10.52 6.50
N LYS A 366 8.64 9.25 6.14
CA LYS A 366 9.36 8.58 5.07
C LYS A 366 9.08 9.23 3.71
N ALA A 367 7.84 9.59 3.41
CA ALA A 367 7.49 10.30 2.18
C ALA A 367 8.18 11.67 2.11
N LEU A 368 8.12 12.47 3.17
CA LEU A 368 8.74 13.79 3.24
C LEU A 368 10.25 13.72 2.96
N SER A 369 10.95 12.79 3.58
CA SER A 369 12.39 12.62 3.39
C SER A 369 12.72 12.00 2.02
N SER A 370 12.16 10.81 1.70
CA SER A 370 12.61 10.01 0.55
C SER A 370 11.97 10.41 -0.78
N VAL A 371 10.78 11.02 -0.78
CA VAL A 371 10.04 11.39 -2.01
C VAL A 371 10.11 12.90 -2.26
N TYR A 372 10.00 13.70 -1.21
CA TYR A 372 9.99 15.17 -1.34
C TYR A 372 11.34 15.82 -1.02
N GLY A 373 12.34 15.03 -0.56
CA GLY A 373 13.69 15.53 -0.27
C GLY A 373 13.75 16.53 0.89
N ILE A 374 12.75 16.49 1.78
CA ILE A 374 12.69 17.38 2.95
C ILE A 374 13.48 16.74 4.08
N ASP A 375 14.63 17.36 4.43
CA ASP A 375 15.42 16.93 5.58
C ASP A 375 14.67 17.20 6.88
N GLN A 376 14.43 16.15 7.64
CA GLN A 376 13.77 16.23 8.95
C GLN A 376 14.76 16.54 10.09
N GLY A 377 16.07 16.59 9.83
CA GLY A 377 17.11 16.76 10.84
C GLY A 377 17.29 15.57 11.79
N ILE A 378 16.61 14.47 11.52
CA ILE A 378 16.69 13.19 12.25
C ILE A 378 16.65 12.02 11.27
N PRO A 379 17.22 10.83 11.59
CA PRO A 379 17.01 9.62 10.82
C PRO A 379 15.52 9.26 10.75
N VAL A 380 15.02 8.96 9.56
CA VAL A 380 13.64 8.49 9.33
C VAL A 380 13.57 6.98 9.01
N ASP A 381 14.73 6.35 8.88
CA ASP A 381 14.87 4.90 8.80
C ASP A 381 14.81 4.27 10.20
N TYR A 382 14.27 3.07 10.29
CA TYR A 382 14.26 2.34 11.55
C TYR A 382 15.69 1.95 11.96
N PRO A 383 15.98 1.86 13.29
CA PRO A 383 17.27 1.41 13.77
C PRO A 383 17.56 -0.02 13.32
N THR A 384 18.79 -0.28 12.90
CA THR A 384 19.27 -1.61 12.50
C THR A 384 20.55 -1.97 13.22
N PRO A 385 20.73 -3.22 13.68
CA PRO A 385 22.00 -3.64 14.27
C PRO A 385 23.12 -3.57 13.23
N SER A 386 24.22 -2.93 13.58
CA SER A 386 25.43 -2.79 12.73
C SER A 386 26.55 -3.72 13.17
N SER A 387 26.61 -4.10 14.47
CA SER A 387 27.57 -5.09 14.96
C SER A 387 27.09 -5.80 16.21
N TYR A 388 27.64 -6.99 16.43
CA TYR A 388 27.45 -7.82 17.61
C TYR A 388 28.81 -8.17 18.22
N ASP A 389 28.98 -7.95 19.53
CA ASP A 389 30.15 -8.38 20.29
C ASP A 389 29.72 -9.34 21.39
N PHE A 390 30.25 -10.55 21.37
CA PHE A 390 29.98 -11.60 22.34
C PHE A 390 31.10 -11.64 23.38
N GLY A 391 30.87 -10.97 24.50
CA GLY A 391 31.84 -10.85 25.59
C GLY A 391 32.11 -12.14 26.33
N ALA A 392 33.34 -12.31 26.79
CA ALA A 392 33.74 -13.49 27.57
C ALA A 392 33.06 -13.56 28.95
N ASP A 393 32.42 -12.49 29.37
CA ASP A 393 31.63 -12.38 30.60
C ASP A 393 30.17 -12.80 30.46
N GLY A 394 29.77 -13.29 29.27
CA GLY A 394 28.41 -13.72 28.96
C GLY A 394 27.47 -12.57 28.51
N THR A 395 27.99 -11.37 28.39
CA THR A 395 27.23 -10.21 27.87
C THR A 395 27.36 -10.12 26.34
N VAL A 396 26.25 -9.87 25.62
CA VAL A 396 26.26 -9.52 24.19
C VAL A 396 26.01 -8.04 24.05
N THR A 397 26.88 -7.35 23.31
CA THR A 397 26.74 -5.93 22.99
C THR A 397 26.28 -5.77 21.56
N VAL A 398 25.16 -5.07 21.34
CA VAL A 398 24.58 -4.80 20.02
C VAL A 398 24.65 -3.30 19.75
N LEU A 399 25.38 -2.89 18.73
CA LEU A 399 25.45 -1.50 18.26
C LEU A 399 24.41 -1.30 17.15
N PHE A 400 23.73 -0.15 17.16
CA PHE A 400 22.69 0.20 16.19
C PHE A 400 23.04 1.43 15.36
N ASP A 401 22.77 1.37 14.07
CA ASP A 401 22.71 2.51 13.15
C ASP A 401 21.31 3.14 13.13
N ASN A 402 21.17 4.32 12.53
CA ASN A 402 19.93 5.11 12.41
C ASN A 402 19.32 5.51 13.76
N VAL A 403 20.16 5.73 14.76
CA VAL A 403 19.76 6.23 16.06
C VAL A 403 20.20 7.68 16.20
N TRP A 404 19.25 8.58 16.43
CA TRP A 404 19.51 9.95 16.85
C TRP A 404 19.06 10.12 18.29
N ASN A 405 19.94 10.62 19.15
CA ASN A 405 19.77 10.74 20.58
C ASN A 405 19.84 9.36 21.28
N ASN A 406 18.70 8.67 21.56
CA ASN A 406 18.73 7.43 22.32
C ASN A 406 17.72 6.40 21.78
N LEU A 407 18.08 5.11 21.90
CA LEU A 407 17.13 4.01 22.02
C LEU A 407 16.49 4.03 23.40
N MET A 408 15.25 3.57 23.50
CA MET A 408 14.53 3.48 24.76
C MET A 408 13.39 2.46 24.71
N SER A 409 12.94 2.03 25.87
CA SER A 409 11.66 1.30 26.01
C SER A 409 10.48 2.27 25.97
N ILE A 410 9.41 1.96 25.23
CA ILE A 410 8.17 2.76 25.19
C ILE A 410 7.53 2.96 26.58
N SER A 411 7.72 2.02 27.48
CA SER A 411 7.19 2.06 28.85
C SER A 411 8.11 2.75 29.86
N ARG A 412 9.31 3.20 29.40
CA ARG A 412 10.41 3.69 30.25
C ARG A 412 10.84 2.68 31.33
N ARG A 413 10.57 1.40 31.10
CA ARG A 413 10.99 0.26 31.91
C ARG A 413 12.13 -0.47 31.20
N ARG A 414 12.44 -1.69 31.65
CA ARG A 414 13.42 -2.54 30.95
C ARG A 414 13.01 -2.80 29.50
N ILE A 415 13.99 -2.97 28.63
CA ILE A 415 13.75 -3.46 27.27
C ILE A 415 13.35 -4.92 27.34
N THR A 416 12.35 -5.29 26.56
CA THR A 416 11.83 -6.67 26.45
C THR A 416 11.89 -7.15 25.01
N GLY A 417 11.90 -8.49 24.84
CA GLY A 417 11.89 -9.11 23.52
C GLY A 417 13.25 -9.61 23.04
N PHE A 418 14.29 -9.51 23.87
CA PHE A 418 15.57 -10.14 23.58
C PHE A 418 15.62 -11.60 24.01
N GLU A 419 16.36 -12.42 23.26
CA GLU A 419 16.66 -13.82 23.54
C GLU A 419 18.13 -14.10 23.22
N LEU A 420 18.79 -14.92 24.05
CA LEU A 420 20.14 -15.41 23.83
C LEU A 420 20.14 -16.94 23.70
N ALA A 421 21.07 -17.48 22.92
CA ALA A 421 21.33 -18.90 22.84
C ALA A 421 22.83 -19.21 22.93
N GLY A 422 23.16 -20.35 23.56
CA GLY A 422 24.47 -20.95 23.57
C GLY A 422 24.71 -21.88 22.37
N GLN A 423 25.74 -22.75 22.47
CA GLN A 423 26.08 -23.73 21.45
C GLN A 423 24.98 -24.81 21.24
N ASP A 424 24.10 -24.99 22.23
CA ASP A 424 22.92 -25.84 22.16
C ASP A 424 21.82 -25.34 21.22
N ARG A 425 21.88 -24.05 20.83
CA ARG A 425 20.89 -23.32 20.00
C ARG A 425 19.51 -23.19 20.65
N GLU A 426 19.42 -23.38 21.97
CA GLU A 426 18.18 -23.12 22.71
C GLU A 426 18.13 -21.65 23.13
N PHE A 427 17.03 -20.94 22.74
CA PHE A 427 16.86 -19.53 23.03
C PHE A 427 16.15 -19.30 24.35
N HIS A 428 16.77 -18.56 25.22
CA HIS A 428 16.25 -18.15 26.52
C HIS A 428 15.95 -16.63 26.51
N PRO A 429 14.85 -16.19 27.16
CA PRO A 429 14.59 -14.75 27.37
C PRO A 429 15.77 -14.08 28.07
N ALA A 430 16.15 -12.90 27.58
CA ALA A 430 17.31 -12.18 28.07
C ALA A 430 16.95 -10.78 28.61
N GLU A 431 17.68 -10.33 29.59
CA GLU A 431 17.65 -8.96 30.09
C GLU A 431 18.42 -8.04 29.14
N ALA A 432 17.98 -6.79 29.00
CA ALA A 432 18.63 -5.82 28.12
C ALA A 432 18.57 -4.40 28.66
N GLU A 433 19.64 -3.64 28.47
CA GLU A 433 19.75 -2.23 28.82
C GLU A 433 20.41 -1.45 27.69
N VAL A 434 19.92 -0.21 27.43
CA VAL A 434 20.61 0.75 26.57
C VAL A 434 21.79 1.34 27.35
N ASP A 435 22.95 1.34 26.73
CA ASP A 435 24.15 1.92 27.35
C ASP A 435 24.08 3.46 27.32
N TRP A 436 25.01 4.11 28.05
CA TRP A 436 25.06 5.57 28.19
C TRP A 436 25.24 6.35 26.87
N ASP A 437 25.74 5.70 25.80
CA ASP A 437 25.87 6.29 24.47
C ASP A 437 24.54 6.38 23.70
N GLY A 438 23.50 5.72 24.22
CA GLY A 438 22.16 5.71 23.64
C GLY A 438 21.98 4.85 22.38
N GLN A 439 23.04 4.26 21.85
CA GLN A 439 23.03 3.50 20.58
C GLN A 439 23.43 2.04 20.77
N THR A 440 24.04 1.73 21.90
CA THR A 440 24.48 0.38 22.25
C THR A 440 23.50 -0.26 23.23
N VAL A 441 23.15 -1.53 23.00
CA VAL A 441 22.32 -2.33 23.90
C VAL A 441 23.15 -3.51 24.43
N ARG A 442 23.25 -3.61 25.76
CA ARG A 442 23.83 -4.78 26.44
C ARG A 442 22.75 -5.78 26.77
N VAL A 443 22.99 -7.05 26.44
CA VAL A 443 22.05 -8.16 26.58
C VAL A 443 22.74 -9.30 27.33
N TRP A 444 22.09 -9.85 28.37
CA TRP A 444 22.63 -10.96 29.17
C TRP A 444 21.51 -11.90 29.64
N CYS A 445 21.89 -13.13 29.95
CA CYS A 445 21.00 -14.15 30.51
C CYS A 445 21.80 -15.11 31.36
N ASP A 446 21.42 -15.28 32.64
CA ASP A 446 22.11 -16.18 33.56
C ASP A 446 22.08 -17.65 33.11
N ASP A 447 21.03 -18.05 32.38
CA ASP A 447 20.89 -19.40 31.81
C ASP A 447 21.79 -19.64 30.59
N VAL A 448 22.39 -18.57 30.01
CA VAL A 448 23.26 -18.64 28.82
C VAL A 448 24.59 -17.93 29.11
N PRO A 449 25.48 -18.54 29.92
CA PRO A 449 26.73 -17.86 30.33
C PRO A 449 27.76 -17.69 29.21
N ALA A 450 27.57 -18.35 28.07
CA ALA A 450 28.44 -18.25 26.89
C ALA A 450 27.57 -18.14 25.63
N PRO A 451 26.93 -16.96 25.39
CA PRO A 451 26.05 -16.75 24.25
C PRO A 451 26.83 -16.77 22.92
N VAL A 452 26.20 -17.33 21.88
CA VAL A 452 26.72 -17.36 20.51
C VAL A 452 25.71 -16.77 19.52
N ALA A 453 24.48 -16.52 19.98
CA ALA A 453 23.45 -15.90 19.16
C ALA A 453 22.56 -14.98 20.02
N VAL A 454 22.12 -13.88 19.41
CA VAL A 454 21.16 -12.92 19.98
C VAL A 454 20.05 -12.65 19.00
N ARG A 455 18.82 -12.58 19.51
CA ARG A 455 17.62 -12.22 18.77
C ARG A 455 16.84 -11.13 19.48
N TYR A 456 16.14 -10.29 18.72
CA TYR A 456 15.18 -9.32 19.24
C TYR A 456 13.87 -9.46 18.50
N SER A 457 12.75 -9.47 19.24
CA SER A 457 11.39 -9.61 18.71
C SER A 457 11.21 -10.78 17.73
N PHE A 458 11.93 -11.88 17.97
CA PHE A 458 11.99 -12.99 17.03
C PHE A 458 10.94 -14.06 17.32
N ARG A 459 9.74 -13.61 17.76
CA ARG A 459 8.52 -14.40 17.95
C ARG A 459 7.34 -13.73 17.29
N ASN A 460 6.22 -14.43 17.09
CA ASN A 460 4.99 -13.84 16.57
C ASN A 460 4.49 -12.75 17.51
N TRP A 461 4.59 -12.98 18.82
CA TRP A 461 4.35 -11.98 19.87
C TRP A 461 5.26 -12.22 21.07
N CYS A 462 5.96 -11.21 21.52
CA CYS A 462 6.80 -11.25 22.72
C CYS A 462 6.82 -9.95 23.52
N GLY A 463 5.90 -9.01 23.24
CA GLY A 463 5.85 -7.74 23.95
C GLY A 463 7.09 -6.88 23.80
N SER A 464 7.75 -6.94 22.63
CA SER A 464 8.90 -6.09 22.30
C SER A 464 8.54 -4.60 22.40
N ASN A 465 9.45 -3.79 22.95
CA ASN A 465 9.15 -2.43 23.35
C ASN A 465 10.22 -1.40 23.02
N MET A 466 11.23 -1.75 22.21
CA MET A 466 12.35 -0.88 21.91
C MET A 466 12.08 0.02 20.69
N GLN A 467 12.34 1.30 20.85
CA GLN A 467 12.23 2.32 19.81
C GLN A 467 13.23 3.45 20.03
N THR A 468 13.37 4.35 19.07
CA THR A 468 14.09 5.62 19.27
C THR A 468 13.30 6.53 20.21
N SER A 469 13.98 7.53 20.78
CA SER A 469 13.36 8.54 21.67
C SER A 469 12.26 9.37 20.97
N TYR A 470 12.24 9.40 19.65
CA TYR A 470 11.22 10.06 18.81
C TYR A 470 10.23 9.07 18.14
N GLY A 471 10.21 7.81 18.60
CA GLY A 471 9.11 6.88 18.36
C GLY A 471 9.27 5.93 17.18
N ILE A 472 10.43 5.84 16.50
CA ILE A 472 10.64 4.85 15.43
C ILE A 472 11.00 3.49 16.05
N PRO A 473 10.18 2.44 15.84
CA PRO A 473 10.43 1.12 16.41
C PRO A 473 11.64 0.41 15.80
N VAL A 474 12.27 -0.46 16.58
CA VAL A 474 13.30 -1.39 16.12
C VAL A 474 12.63 -2.65 15.57
N PRO A 475 12.87 -3.04 14.30
CA PRO A 475 12.30 -4.26 13.72
C PRO A 475 12.92 -5.53 14.32
N PRO A 476 12.31 -6.70 14.12
CA PRO A 476 12.89 -7.96 14.55
C PRO A 476 14.21 -8.23 13.83
N PHE A 477 15.19 -8.72 14.59
CA PHE A 477 16.48 -9.11 14.04
C PHE A 477 17.06 -10.35 14.74
N ARG A 478 18.06 -10.96 14.11
CA ARG A 478 18.85 -12.06 14.64
C ARG A 478 20.30 -11.96 14.17
N SER A 479 21.22 -12.43 15.00
CA SER A 479 22.64 -12.55 14.64
C SER A 479 22.98 -13.90 14.00
N ASP A 480 22.07 -14.87 14.07
CA ASP A 480 22.23 -16.23 13.55
C ASP A 480 21.54 -16.40 12.19
N ASP A 481 21.90 -17.50 11.50
CA ASP A 481 21.29 -17.98 10.26
C ASP A 481 20.61 -19.36 10.40
N TRP A 482 20.38 -19.80 11.64
CA TRP A 482 19.88 -21.15 11.89
C TRP A 482 18.46 -21.33 11.33
N GLU A 483 18.28 -22.43 10.61
CA GLU A 483 16.96 -22.89 10.14
C GLU A 483 16.26 -23.73 11.22
N TYR A 484 14.93 -23.62 11.32
CA TYR A 484 14.07 -24.36 12.26
C TYR A 484 12.90 -25.00 11.50
#